data_2320bf0b51bd52b0a52ffa600ba2ab8d
#
_entry.id   2320bf0b51bd52b0a52ffa600ba2ab8d
#
_cell.length_a   1.000
_cell.length_b   1.000
_cell.length_c   1.000
_cell.angle_alpha   90.00
_cell.angle_beta   90.00
_cell.angle_gamma   90.00
#
_symmetry.space_group_name_H-M   'P 1'
#
loop_
_entity.id
_entity.type
_entity.pdbx_description
1 polymer ?
#
loop_
_entity_poly.entity_id
_entity_poly.type
_entity_poly.pdbx_seq_one_letter_code
_entity_poly.pdbx_strand_id
1 'polypeptide(L)'
;MKIFIYVILAFPIILFSQILTESNLPIIFIDTENEEIPDEPRILATMGIIDNGPEQTNYIWDDFNHFDGYVGIETRGNSTQGFEKKTYRIELWDENENDISESLLGMPEEEDWILHSMVIDKTQLRIPMSFYLFQRMGHYSSNWKFVELVINDEYQGLYILCENIKRDNNSCLLYTS
;
A
#
# COMPACT_ATOMS: atom_id res chain seq x y z
N MET A 1 33.18 48.12 27.81
CA MET A 1 33.08 46.86 27.08
C MET A 1 31.65 46.33 27.28
N LYS A 2 30.77 46.50 26.28
CA LYS A 2 29.35 46.06 26.38
C LYS A 2 29.26 44.63 25.86
N ILE A 3 28.94 43.67 26.71
CA ILE A 3 28.70 42.27 26.36
C ILE A 3 27.27 42.17 25.86
N PHE A 4 27.07 41.87 24.56
CA PHE A 4 25.79 41.54 23.98
C PHE A 4 25.56 40.02 24.19
N ILE A 5 24.62 39.68 25.08
CA ILE A 5 24.15 38.32 25.25
C ILE A 5 23.06 38.04 24.20
N TYR A 6 23.40 37.23 23.17
CA TYR A 6 22.38 36.71 22.23
C TYR A 6 21.67 35.55 22.88
N VAL A 7 20.41 35.75 23.25
CA VAL A 7 19.51 34.68 23.67
C VAL A 7 18.97 34.01 22.39
N ILE A 8 19.52 32.84 22.06
CA ILE A 8 18.96 32.00 20.98
C ILE A 8 17.74 31.32 21.54
N LEU A 9 16.52 31.78 21.19
CA LEU A 9 15.27 31.08 21.42
C LEU A 9 15.21 29.88 20.46
N ALA A 10 15.55 28.69 20.95
CA ALA A 10 15.29 27.44 20.26
C ALA A 10 13.76 27.18 20.31
N PHE A 11 13.06 27.51 19.23
CA PHE A 11 11.69 27.04 19.04
C PHE A 11 11.72 25.54 18.76
N PRO A 12 11.01 24.69 19.51
CA PRO A 12 10.85 23.30 19.14
C PRO A 12 10.06 23.24 17.83
N ILE A 13 10.68 22.73 16.77
CA ILE A 13 9.97 22.39 15.55
C ILE A 13 9.16 21.14 15.90
N ILE A 14 7.86 21.31 16.14
CA ILE A 14 6.93 20.21 16.27
C ILE A 14 6.70 19.71 14.85
N LEU A 15 7.35 18.61 14.48
CA LEU A 15 7.02 17.86 13.29
C LEU A 15 5.64 17.22 13.54
N PHE A 16 4.62 17.78 12.90
CA PHE A 16 3.32 17.11 12.82
C PHE A 16 3.48 15.93 11.85
N SER A 17 3.71 14.73 12.38
CA SER A 17 3.40 13.51 11.65
C SER A 17 1.89 13.54 11.35
N GLN A 18 1.51 13.30 10.10
CA GLN A 18 0.09 13.11 9.78
C GLN A 18 -0.36 11.81 10.48
N ILE A 19 -1.24 11.94 11.45
CA ILE A 19 -1.83 10.80 12.16
C ILE A 19 -3.14 10.50 11.45
N LEU A 20 -3.23 9.32 10.82
CA LEU A 20 -4.50 8.80 10.36
C LEU A 20 -5.32 8.37 11.59
N THR A 21 -6.58 8.75 11.67
CA THR A 21 -7.51 8.28 12.69
C THR A 21 -8.71 7.57 12.07
N GLU A 22 -9.12 8.03 10.90
CA GLU A 22 -10.26 7.50 10.16
C GLU A 22 -10.10 7.78 8.67
N SER A 23 -10.74 6.96 7.83
CA SER A 23 -10.82 7.17 6.39
C SER A 23 -12.12 6.58 5.83
N ASN A 24 -12.60 7.12 4.71
CA ASN A 24 -13.64 6.50 3.90
C ASN A 24 -13.09 5.48 2.88
N LEU A 25 -11.78 5.27 2.89
CA LEU A 25 -11.09 4.25 2.10
C LEU A 25 -10.72 3.08 3.01
N PRO A 26 -10.56 1.87 2.47
CA PRO A 26 -9.99 0.76 3.22
C PRO A 26 -8.62 1.12 3.79
N ILE A 27 -8.32 0.64 4.99
CA ILE A 27 -7.04 0.86 5.66
C ILE A 27 -6.28 -0.46 5.70
N ILE A 28 -5.06 -0.46 5.19
CA ILE A 28 -4.14 -1.60 5.23
C ILE A 28 -3.08 -1.32 6.29
N PHE A 29 -2.91 -2.26 7.20
CA PHE A 29 -1.85 -2.28 8.20
C PHE A 29 -0.85 -3.37 7.84
N ILE A 30 0.44 -3.06 7.91
CA ILE A 30 1.52 -4.01 7.73
C ILE A 30 2.48 -3.85 8.89
N ASP A 31 2.80 -4.96 9.56
CA ASP A 31 3.79 -4.98 10.62
C ASP A 31 4.92 -5.93 10.24
N THR A 32 6.13 -5.38 10.12
CA THR A 32 7.38 -6.09 9.83
C THR A 32 8.22 -6.28 11.09
N GLU A 33 7.64 -6.09 12.28
CA GLU A 33 8.38 -6.05 13.57
C GLU A 33 9.53 -5.01 13.55
N ASN A 34 9.35 -3.93 12.80
CA ASN A 34 10.34 -2.87 12.54
C ASN A 34 11.56 -3.35 11.72
N GLU A 35 11.49 -4.49 11.03
CA GLU A 35 12.50 -4.87 10.06
C GLU A 35 12.41 -3.97 8.83
N GLU A 36 13.56 -3.57 8.28
CA GLU A 36 13.62 -2.76 7.05
C GLU A 36 13.18 -3.61 5.85
N ILE A 37 12.20 -3.11 5.08
CA ILE A 37 11.69 -3.82 3.90
C ILE A 37 12.73 -3.74 2.77
N PRO A 38 13.34 -4.88 2.38
CA PRO A 38 14.38 -4.90 1.36
C PRO A 38 13.81 -4.82 -0.06
N ASP A 39 14.70 -4.72 -1.05
CA ASP A 39 14.35 -4.87 -2.47
C ASP A 39 14.13 -6.36 -2.82
N GLU A 40 15.02 -7.23 -2.37
CA GLU A 40 14.97 -8.70 -2.44
C GLU A 40 15.88 -9.30 -1.34
N PRO A 41 15.54 -10.44 -0.78
CA PRO A 41 14.28 -11.19 -0.89
C PRO A 41 13.15 -10.57 -0.05
N ARG A 42 11.91 -11.04 -0.27
CA ARG A 42 10.77 -10.70 0.58
C ARG A 42 11.04 -11.09 2.04
N ILE A 43 10.54 -10.28 2.95
CA ILE A 43 10.52 -10.58 4.39
C ILE A 43 9.10 -10.93 4.83
N LEU A 44 9.00 -11.74 5.89
CA LEU A 44 7.72 -12.04 6.52
C LEU A 44 7.19 -10.80 7.24
N ALA A 45 5.90 -10.53 7.05
CA ALA A 45 5.16 -9.51 7.77
C ALA A 45 3.74 -10.01 8.08
N THR A 46 3.05 -9.33 8.98
CA THR A 46 1.59 -9.48 9.12
C THR A 46 0.88 -8.35 8.39
N MET A 47 -0.27 -8.65 7.83
CA MET A 47 -1.14 -7.67 7.19
C MET A 47 -2.56 -7.79 7.72
N GLY A 48 -3.16 -6.65 8.06
CA GLY A 48 -4.57 -6.53 8.41
C GLY A 48 -5.25 -5.51 7.50
N ILE A 49 -6.50 -5.77 7.12
CA ILE A 49 -7.31 -4.86 6.31
C ILE A 49 -8.62 -4.56 7.02
N ILE A 50 -8.92 -3.26 7.16
CA ILE A 50 -10.21 -2.75 7.63
C ILE A 50 -10.97 -2.19 6.43
N ASP A 51 -12.16 -2.76 6.14
CA ASP A 51 -13.11 -2.25 5.14
C ASP A 51 -14.54 -2.44 5.64
N ASN A 52 -15.13 -1.39 6.20
CA ASN A 52 -16.51 -1.39 6.70
C ASN A 52 -17.54 -1.28 5.57
N GLY A 53 -17.08 -1.22 4.32
CA GLY A 53 -17.91 -1.17 3.13
C GLY A 53 -18.26 0.23 2.64
N PRO A 54 -18.99 0.32 1.53
CA PRO A 54 -19.32 1.58 0.88
C PRO A 54 -20.03 2.56 1.82
N GLU A 55 -19.64 3.83 1.78
CA GLU A 55 -20.23 4.92 2.57
C GLU A 55 -20.07 4.78 4.09
N GLN A 56 -19.26 3.82 4.56
CA GLN A 56 -18.89 3.70 5.96
C GLN A 56 -17.51 4.29 6.21
N THR A 57 -17.29 4.73 7.45
CA THR A 57 -15.98 5.19 7.89
C THR A 57 -15.23 4.02 8.51
N ASN A 58 -13.97 3.86 8.13
CA ASN A 58 -13.02 2.93 8.72
C ASN A 58 -12.21 3.69 9.78
N TYR A 59 -12.15 3.17 10.98
CA TYR A 59 -11.33 3.72 12.06
C TYR A 59 -10.11 2.85 12.32
N ILE A 60 -8.97 3.44 12.66
CA ILE A 60 -7.73 2.68 12.89
C ILE A 60 -7.80 1.70 14.06
N TRP A 61 -8.82 1.81 14.91
CA TRP A 61 -9.08 0.93 16.06
C TRP A 61 -10.18 -0.12 15.81
N ASP A 62 -10.72 -0.18 14.59
CA ASP A 62 -11.66 -1.23 14.21
C ASP A 62 -10.92 -2.57 14.11
N ASP A 63 -11.64 -3.66 14.30
CA ASP A 63 -11.09 -5.00 14.07
C ASP A 63 -10.79 -5.21 12.58
N PHE A 64 -9.76 -5.97 12.26
CA PHE A 64 -9.51 -6.41 10.89
C PHE A 64 -10.66 -7.30 10.44
N ASN A 65 -11.42 -6.82 9.48
CA ASN A 65 -12.69 -7.44 9.08
C ASN A 65 -12.69 -7.92 7.63
N HIS A 66 -11.62 -7.66 6.89
CA HIS A 66 -11.53 -8.07 5.48
C HIS A 66 -10.40 -9.05 5.23
N PHE A 67 -9.23 -8.83 5.80
CA PHE A 67 -8.07 -9.72 5.76
C PHE A 67 -7.31 -9.59 7.08
N ASP A 68 -6.77 -10.72 7.58
CA ASP A 68 -5.87 -10.76 8.75
C ASP A 68 -5.00 -12.01 8.58
N GLY A 69 -3.72 -11.81 8.23
CA GLY A 69 -2.84 -12.93 7.91
C GLY A 69 -1.39 -12.55 7.65
N TYR A 70 -0.62 -13.51 7.13
CA TYR A 70 0.79 -13.33 6.83
C TYR A 70 1.00 -12.92 5.38
N VAL A 71 2.07 -12.18 5.14
CA VAL A 71 2.49 -11.75 3.81
C VAL A 71 4.00 -11.74 3.68
N GLY A 72 4.49 -12.02 2.49
CA GLY A 72 5.84 -11.68 2.07
C GLY A 72 5.84 -10.28 1.47
N ILE A 73 6.69 -9.38 1.97
CA ILE A 73 6.78 -8.00 1.47
C ILE A 73 8.18 -7.65 1.02
N GLU A 74 8.28 -6.92 -0.10
CA GLU A 74 9.51 -6.35 -0.63
C GLU A 74 9.26 -4.96 -1.22
N THR A 75 10.29 -4.12 -1.31
CA THR A 75 10.19 -2.87 -2.07
C THR A 75 10.22 -3.18 -3.57
N ARG A 76 9.47 -2.37 -4.35
CA ARG A 76 9.39 -2.55 -5.80
C ARG A 76 9.76 -1.27 -6.54
N GLY A 77 10.39 -1.45 -7.67
CA GLY A 77 10.74 -0.37 -8.61
C GLY A 77 12.25 -0.20 -8.75
N ASN A 78 12.69 0.41 -9.81
CA ASN A 78 14.10 0.72 -10.06
C ASN A 78 14.36 2.20 -9.75
N SER A 79 13.81 3.10 -10.58
CA SER A 79 14.01 4.54 -10.42
C SER A 79 13.22 5.15 -9.26
N THR A 80 12.17 4.49 -8.80
CA THR A 80 11.31 4.96 -7.70
C THR A 80 11.84 4.60 -6.31
N GLN A 81 12.83 3.73 -6.22
CA GLN A 81 13.46 3.39 -4.94
C GLN A 81 14.22 4.55 -4.30
N GLY A 82 14.59 5.57 -5.07
CA GLY A 82 15.21 6.80 -4.54
C GLY A 82 14.26 7.73 -3.79
N PHE A 83 12.94 7.51 -3.87
CA PHE A 83 11.95 8.31 -3.15
C PHE A 83 11.71 7.75 -1.75
N GLU A 84 11.34 8.63 -0.82
CA GLU A 84 10.99 8.28 0.54
C GLU A 84 9.75 7.36 0.57
N LYS A 85 8.71 7.72 -0.18
CA LYS A 85 7.50 6.93 -0.31
C LYS A 85 7.70 5.78 -1.32
N LYS A 86 7.82 4.55 -0.82
CA LYS A 86 8.11 3.36 -1.62
C LYS A 86 6.86 2.74 -2.23
N THR A 87 7.05 1.97 -3.29
CA THR A 87 6.07 1.02 -3.82
C THR A 87 6.46 -0.36 -3.32
N TYR A 88 5.48 -1.16 -2.91
CA TYR A 88 5.73 -2.50 -2.37
C TYR A 88 5.08 -3.56 -3.24
N ARG A 89 5.70 -4.75 -3.26
CA ARG A 89 5.07 -5.98 -3.70
C ARG A 89 4.74 -6.80 -2.48
N ILE A 90 3.56 -7.40 -2.46
CA ILE A 90 3.05 -8.24 -1.39
C ILE A 90 2.65 -9.57 -2.02
N GLU A 91 2.96 -10.66 -1.35
CA GLU A 91 2.49 -12.01 -1.65
C GLU A 91 1.80 -12.56 -0.41
N LEU A 92 0.58 -13.05 -0.58
CA LEU A 92 -0.18 -13.60 0.55
C LEU A 92 0.38 -14.98 0.92
N TRP A 93 0.61 -15.20 2.21
CA TRP A 93 1.20 -16.42 2.74
C TRP A 93 0.34 -17.07 3.83
N ASP A 94 0.46 -18.40 3.96
CA ASP A 94 -0.03 -19.12 5.12
C ASP A 94 0.99 -19.08 6.28
N GLU A 95 0.65 -19.72 7.41
CA GLU A 95 1.53 -19.83 8.60
C GLU A 95 2.87 -20.54 8.33
N ASN A 96 3.02 -21.23 7.19
CA ASN A 96 4.22 -21.93 6.79
C ASN A 96 4.95 -21.25 5.63
N GLU A 97 4.61 -19.99 5.35
CA GLU A 97 5.15 -19.19 4.24
C GLU A 97 4.88 -19.81 2.85
N ASN A 98 3.78 -20.55 2.70
CA ASN A 98 3.33 -20.99 1.37
C ASN A 98 2.35 -19.97 0.81
N ASP A 99 2.42 -19.78 -0.51
CA ASP A 99 1.54 -18.87 -1.25
C ASP A 99 0.08 -19.26 -1.12
N ILE A 100 -0.78 -18.30 -0.84
CA ILE A 100 -2.23 -18.45 -0.83
C ILE A 100 -2.87 -17.40 -1.73
N SER A 101 -3.99 -17.76 -2.35
CA SER A 101 -4.77 -16.83 -3.17
C SER A 101 -6.03 -16.45 -2.45
N GLU A 102 -6.26 -15.14 -2.26
CA GLU A 102 -7.48 -14.62 -1.66
C GLU A 102 -8.00 -13.38 -2.41
N SER A 103 -9.30 -13.15 -2.31
CA SER A 103 -9.94 -11.95 -2.85
C SER A 103 -9.75 -10.79 -1.89
N LEU A 104 -9.00 -9.77 -2.27
CA LEU A 104 -8.86 -8.55 -1.49
C LEU A 104 -9.79 -7.45 -2.03
N LEU A 105 -10.57 -6.82 -1.13
CA LEU A 105 -11.45 -5.67 -1.41
C LEU A 105 -12.42 -5.91 -2.60
N GLY A 106 -12.88 -7.17 -2.75
CA GLY A 106 -13.79 -7.59 -3.82
C GLY A 106 -13.15 -7.68 -5.21
N MET A 107 -11.83 -7.66 -5.30
CA MET A 107 -11.07 -7.98 -6.51
C MET A 107 -10.94 -9.51 -6.65
N PRO A 108 -10.64 -10.05 -7.86
CA PRO A 108 -10.44 -11.49 -8.05
C PRO A 108 -9.38 -12.07 -7.10
N GLU A 109 -9.49 -13.37 -6.82
CA GLU A 109 -8.50 -14.09 -6.03
C GLU A 109 -7.13 -14.03 -6.68
N GLU A 110 -6.13 -13.61 -5.91
CA GLU A 110 -4.75 -13.44 -6.34
C GLU A 110 -3.80 -13.64 -5.15
N GLU A 111 -2.59 -14.11 -5.40
CA GLU A 111 -1.54 -14.23 -4.39
C GLU A 111 -0.63 -12.99 -4.36
N ASP A 112 -0.34 -12.42 -5.56
CA ASP A 112 0.58 -11.30 -5.73
C ASP A 112 -0.12 -9.96 -5.89
N TRP A 113 0.17 -9.04 -5.00
CA TRP A 113 -0.42 -7.71 -4.99
C TRP A 113 0.66 -6.62 -5.03
N ILE A 114 0.27 -5.43 -5.50
CA ILE A 114 1.14 -4.26 -5.53
C ILE A 114 0.47 -3.13 -4.75
N LEU A 115 1.18 -2.58 -3.76
CA LEU A 115 0.88 -1.29 -3.14
C LEU A 115 1.66 -0.20 -3.87
N HIS A 116 1.02 0.45 -4.83
CA HIS A 116 1.66 1.46 -5.67
C HIS A 116 1.57 2.84 -5.03
N SER A 117 2.71 3.46 -4.77
CA SER A 117 2.81 4.75 -4.05
C SER A 117 2.38 5.97 -4.86
N MET A 118 2.35 5.86 -6.18
CA MET A 118 2.06 6.97 -7.12
C MET A 118 2.94 8.23 -6.87
N VAL A 119 4.11 8.07 -6.27
CA VAL A 119 4.96 9.17 -5.77
C VAL A 119 5.31 10.22 -6.83
N ILE A 120 5.43 9.81 -8.10
CA ILE A 120 5.78 10.70 -9.21
C ILE A 120 4.54 11.47 -9.72
N ASP A 121 3.35 10.93 -9.50
CA ASP A 121 2.09 11.52 -9.97
C ASP A 121 1.43 12.37 -8.89
N LYS A 122 1.63 13.67 -8.93
CA LYS A 122 1.02 14.61 -7.97
C LYS A 122 -0.51 14.59 -7.96
N THR A 123 -1.15 14.12 -9.05
CA THR A 123 -2.60 14.00 -9.12
C THR A 123 -3.11 12.71 -8.50
N GLN A 124 -2.23 11.70 -8.39
CA GLN A 124 -2.54 10.32 -7.95
C GLN A 124 -3.65 9.64 -8.79
N LEU A 125 -3.94 10.15 -9.98
CA LEU A 125 -5.04 9.68 -10.83
C LEU A 125 -4.59 9.03 -12.13
N ARG A 126 -3.34 9.20 -12.57
CA ARG A 126 -2.92 8.74 -13.90
C ARG A 126 -2.99 7.22 -14.05
N ILE A 127 -2.54 6.49 -13.05
CA ILE A 127 -2.57 5.01 -13.06
C ILE A 127 -4.01 4.51 -13.01
N PRO A 128 -4.85 4.88 -12.01
CA PRO A 128 -6.22 4.40 -11.95
C PRO A 128 -7.05 4.82 -13.16
N MET A 129 -6.82 6.02 -13.68
CA MET A 129 -7.49 6.47 -14.90
C MET A 129 -7.07 5.64 -16.13
N SER A 130 -5.79 5.29 -16.23
CA SER A 130 -5.30 4.42 -17.33
C SER A 130 -5.95 3.04 -17.26
N PHE A 131 -6.00 2.42 -16.09
CA PHE A 131 -6.67 1.13 -15.88
C PHE A 131 -8.15 1.22 -16.23
N TYR A 132 -8.84 2.24 -15.70
CA TYR A 132 -10.26 2.45 -15.97
C TYR A 132 -10.55 2.62 -17.47
N LEU A 133 -9.80 3.50 -18.17
CA LEU A 133 -10.00 3.74 -19.59
C LEU A 133 -9.72 2.48 -20.42
N PHE A 134 -8.67 1.73 -20.10
CA PHE A 134 -8.32 0.53 -20.83
C PHE A 134 -9.39 -0.57 -20.69
N GLN A 135 -9.94 -0.74 -19.47
CA GLN A 135 -11.10 -1.61 -19.24
C GLN A 135 -12.35 -1.14 -20.02
N ARG A 136 -12.61 0.18 -20.05
CA ARG A 136 -13.74 0.74 -20.82
C ARG A 136 -13.60 0.56 -22.33
N MET A 137 -12.38 0.40 -22.82
CA MET A 137 -12.09 0.06 -24.22
C MET A 137 -12.25 -1.44 -24.52
N GLY A 138 -12.62 -2.27 -23.54
CA GLY A 138 -12.81 -3.71 -23.68
C GLY A 138 -11.53 -4.53 -23.56
N HIS A 139 -10.45 -3.95 -23.03
CA HIS A 139 -9.19 -4.65 -22.79
C HIS A 139 -9.05 -5.04 -21.34
N TYR A 140 -8.27 -6.09 -21.09
CA TYR A 140 -7.88 -6.45 -19.73
C TYR A 140 -6.92 -5.41 -19.13
N SER A 141 -7.16 -5.04 -17.90
CA SER A 141 -6.26 -4.23 -17.08
C SER A 141 -6.42 -4.67 -15.63
N SER A 142 -5.38 -4.50 -14.82
CA SER A 142 -5.42 -4.86 -13.40
C SER A 142 -6.60 -4.20 -12.70
N ASN A 143 -7.27 -4.97 -11.84
CA ASN A 143 -8.20 -4.43 -10.88
C ASN A 143 -7.42 -3.65 -9.81
N TRP A 144 -8.07 -2.65 -9.23
CA TRP A 144 -7.40 -1.76 -8.29
C TRP A 144 -8.37 -1.10 -7.32
N LYS A 145 -7.86 -0.74 -6.16
CA LYS A 145 -8.59 0.04 -5.13
C LYS A 145 -7.66 1.09 -4.54
N PHE A 146 -8.21 2.26 -4.21
CA PHE A 146 -7.52 3.18 -3.32
C PHE A 146 -7.55 2.66 -1.89
N VAL A 147 -6.44 2.79 -1.19
CA VAL A 147 -6.29 2.37 0.20
C VAL A 147 -5.41 3.36 0.97
N GLU A 148 -5.64 3.47 2.26
CA GLU A 148 -4.69 4.10 3.17
C GLU A 148 -3.71 3.04 3.68
N LEU A 149 -2.43 3.37 3.79
CA LEU A 149 -1.40 2.43 4.22
C LEU A 149 -0.75 2.88 5.52
N VAL A 150 -0.66 1.96 6.46
CA VAL A 150 0.08 2.10 7.72
C VAL A 150 1.12 0.97 7.77
N ILE A 151 2.38 1.30 8.03
CA ILE A 151 3.47 0.33 8.20
C ILE A 151 4.14 0.60 9.54
N ASN A 152 4.23 -0.41 10.41
CA ASN A 152 4.85 -0.30 11.73
C ASN A 152 4.32 0.92 12.51
N ASP A 153 3.00 1.08 12.56
CA ASP A 153 2.29 2.20 13.19
C ASP A 153 2.53 3.58 12.53
N GLU A 154 3.29 3.66 11.44
CA GLU A 154 3.52 4.90 10.70
C GLU A 154 2.61 5.00 9.48
N TYR A 155 1.84 6.09 9.40
CA TYR A 155 0.98 6.35 8.24
C TYR A 155 1.79 6.75 7.01
N GLN A 156 1.67 5.95 5.94
CA GLN A 156 2.39 6.13 4.67
C GLN A 156 1.60 6.93 3.63
N GLY A 157 0.31 7.21 3.90
CA GLY A 157 -0.56 7.95 2.99
C GLY A 157 -1.36 7.07 2.03
N LEU A 158 -1.94 7.73 1.02
CA LEU A 158 -2.78 7.08 0.00
C LEU A 158 -1.96 6.22 -0.96
N TYR A 159 -2.40 4.98 -1.18
CA TYR A 159 -1.84 4.01 -2.13
C TYR A 159 -2.93 3.48 -3.08
N ILE A 160 -2.50 2.77 -4.09
CA ILE A 160 -3.36 1.89 -4.89
C ILE A 160 -2.94 0.45 -4.60
N LEU A 161 -3.87 -0.36 -4.08
CA LEU A 161 -3.74 -1.81 -4.11
C LEU A 161 -4.20 -2.29 -5.48
N CYS A 162 -3.38 -3.04 -6.19
CA CYS A 162 -3.74 -3.62 -7.48
C CYS A 162 -3.11 -5.00 -7.67
N GLU A 163 -3.73 -5.80 -8.54
CA GLU A 163 -3.20 -7.09 -8.97
C GLU A 163 -1.82 -6.91 -9.62
N ASN A 164 -0.90 -7.83 -9.32
CA ASN A 164 0.34 -7.90 -10.06
C ASN A 164 0.08 -8.52 -11.44
N ILE A 165 0.46 -7.82 -12.51
CA ILE A 165 0.31 -8.34 -13.88
C ILE A 165 1.29 -9.49 -14.07
N LYS A 166 0.76 -10.70 -14.09
CA LYS A 166 1.50 -11.92 -14.40
C LYS A 166 0.80 -12.72 -15.51
N ARG A 167 1.50 -13.67 -16.08
CA ARG A 167 0.95 -14.53 -17.13
C ARG A 167 0.38 -15.80 -16.50
N ASP A 168 -0.86 -15.73 -16.09
CA ASP A 168 -1.60 -16.88 -15.59
C ASP A 168 -3.01 -16.96 -16.19
N ASN A 169 -3.80 -17.97 -15.78
CA ASN A 169 -5.12 -18.22 -16.31
C ASN A 169 -6.15 -17.16 -15.91
N ASN A 170 -5.88 -16.36 -14.88
CA ASN A 170 -6.83 -15.40 -14.31
C ASN A 170 -6.45 -13.94 -14.61
N SER A 171 -5.19 -13.62 -14.93
CA SER A 171 -4.73 -12.23 -14.94
C SER A 171 -4.28 -11.67 -16.30
N CYS A 172 -3.92 -12.45 -17.31
CA CYS A 172 -3.49 -11.88 -18.59
C CYS A 172 -3.79 -12.76 -19.79
N LEU A 173 -4.92 -12.46 -20.48
CA LEU A 173 -5.32 -13.08 -21.75
C LEU A 173 -4.64 -12.46 -22.98
N LEU A 174 -3.42 -11.94 -22.87
CA LEU A 174 -2.73 -11.25 -23.98
C LEU A 174 -2.41 -12.17 -25.18
N TYR A 175 -2.71 -13.48 -25.12
CA TYR A 175 -2.39 -14.45 -26.16
C TYR A 175 -3.50 -15.46 -26.47
N THR A 176 -4.75 -15.18 -26.19
CA THR A 176 -5.88 -15.98 -26.69
C THR A 176 -6.56 -15.28 -27.87
N SER A 177 -5.95 -15.34 -29.01
CA SER A 177 -6.60 -15.15 -30.32
C SER A 177 -5.95 -16.07 -31.34
#